data_b9d1fd1c6674a836279a1769345a054f
#
_entry.id   b9d1fd1c6674a836279a1769345a054f
#
_cell.length_a   1.000
_cell.length_b   1.000
_cell.length_c   1.000
_cell.angle_alpha   90.00
_cell.angle_beta   90.00
_cell.angle_gamma   90.00
#
_symmetry.space_group_name_H-M   'P 1'
#
loop_
_entity.id
_entity.type
_entity.pdbx_description
1 polymer ?
#
loop_
_entity_poly.entity_id
_entity_poly.type
_entity_poly.pdbx_seq_one_letter_code
_entity_poly.pdbx_strand_id
1 'polypeptide(L)'
;MSTLDGTTALVTGASSGIGEATALSLAASGAAVAVVARRKDRLDALAERIEAQGGRALVIEADVTDEAAARACVEQTVQELGRLDVLVNNAGVMLLGPMEHAPVEEWQRMVELNVLGLMYCTHAALPHLLRAAEDSDRRCADIVNISSVAGRVARAGSGVYNATKFGVGAFSDSLRQEVTQRHVRVSLVEPGAVSTELAGHNRPEVLEMIAKRFEGMERLASEDIADAITYVVTRPRHVAVNEVLIRPTEQQQ
;
A
#
# COMPACT_ATOMS: atom_id res chain seq x y z
N MET A 1 -21.26 -12.27 -10.64
CA MET A 1 -19.80 -12.31 -10.71
C MET A 1 -19.29 -11.09 -9.97
N SER A 2 -18.37 -11.29 -9.05
CA SER A 2 -17.68 -10.18 -8.38
C SER A 2 -16.80 -9.42 -9.37
N THR A 3 -16.49 -8.15 -9.07
CA THR A 3 -15.76 -7.27 -10.02
C THR A 3 -14.30 -7.66 -10.23
N LEU A 4 -13.72 -8.48 -9.34
CA LEU A 4 -12.34 -8.96 -9.38
C LEU A 4 -12.25 -10.50 -9.49
N ASP A 5 -13.33 -11.18 -9.91
CA ASP A 5 -13.28 -12.63 -10.14
C ASP A 5 -12.17 -12.99 -11.13
N GLY A 6 -11.37 -14.03 -10.82
CA GLY A 6 -10.25 -14.49 -11.65
C GLY A 6 -9.01 -13.58 -11.63
N THR A 7 -8.96 -12.58 -10.74
CA THR A 7 -7.79 -11.72 -10.57
C THR A 7 -6.96 -12.12 -9.34
N THR A 8 -5.69 -11.76 -9.34
CA THR A 8 -4.78 -11.92 -8.21
C THR A 8 -4.24 -10.56 -7.78
N ALA A 9 -4.33 -10.28 -6.48
CA ALA A 9 -3.76 -9.10 -5.86
C ALA A 9 -2.61 -9.48 -4.91
N LEU A 10 -1.56 -8.66 -4.86
CA LEU A 10 -0.50 -8.71 -3.85
C LEU A 10 -0.56 -7.45 -3.00
N VAL A 11 -0.66 -7.59 -1.68
CA VAL A 11 -0.73 -6.48 -0.73
C VAL A 11 0.45 -6.55 0.22
N THR A 12 1.35 -5.56 0.18
CA THR A 12 2.46 -5.45 1.13
C THR A 12 2.02 -4.73 2.41
N GLY A 13 2.66 -5.09 3.54
CA GLY A 13 2.26 -4.54 4.85
C GLY A 13 0.86 -4.99 5.30
N ALA A 14 0.43 -6.18 4.89
CA ALA A 14 -0.92 -6.68 5.11
C ALA A 14 -1.20 -7.14 6.55
N SER A 15 -0.22 -7.12 7.45
CA SER A 15 -0.38 -7.62 8.83
C SER A 15 -1.15 -6.70 9.78
N SER A 16 -1.57 -5.51 9.35
CA SER A 16 -2.38 -4.57 10.14
C SER A 16 -2.91 -3.39 9.31
N GLY A 17 -3.88 -2.69 9.85
CA GLY A 17 -4.33 -1.38 9.38
C GLY A 17 -4.83 -1.39 7.93
N ILE A 18 -4.41 -0.41 7.14
CA ILE A 18 -4.86 -0.25 5.74
C ILE A 18 -4.59 -1.50 4.90
N GLY A 19 -3.42 -2.15 5.06
CA GLY A 19 -3.07 -3.33 4.28
C GLY A 19 -3.97 -4.53 4.58
N GLU A 20 -4.28 -4.77 5.86
CA GLU A 20 -5.20 -5.81 6.31
C GLU A 20 -6.62 -5.56 5.77
N ALA A 21 -7.16 -4.34 5.96
CA ALA A 21 -8.47 -3.96 5.47
C ALA A 21 -8.55 -4.05 3.93
N THR A 22 -7.49 -3.64 3.22
CA THR A 22 -7.39 -3.75 1.75
C THR A 22 -7.44 -5.21 1.30
N ALA A 23 -6.69 -6.10 1.95
CA ALA A 23 -6.68 -7.52 1.60
C ALA A 23 -8.08 -8.14 1.75
N LEU A 24 -8.78 -7.83 2.83
CA LEU A 24 -10.17 -8.26 3.06
C LEU A 24 -11.12 -7.73 1.98
N SER A 25 -11.04 -6.43 1.67
CA SER A 25 -11.91 -5.79 0.68
C SER A 25 -11.70 -6.33 -0.74
N LEU A 26 -10.44 -6.56 -1.14
CA LEU A 26 -10.13 -7.15 -2.44
C LEU A 26 -10.59 -8.60 -2.53
N ALA A 27 -10.41 -9.40 -1.47
CA ALA A 27 -10.90 -10.78 -1.40
C ALA A 27 -12.44 -10.83 -1.47
N ALA A 28 -13.13 -9.98 -0.73
CA ALA A 28 -14.59 -9.84 -0.80
C ALA A 28 -15.08 -9.43 -2.19
N SER A 29 -14.25 -8.74 -2.96
CA SER A 29 -14.51 -8.37 -4.36
C SER A 29 -14.17 -9.48 -5.36
N GLY A 30 -13.71 -10.66 -4.92
CA GLY A 30 -13.46 -11.86 -5.72
C GLY A 30 -12.00 -12.10 -6.09
N ALA A 31 -11.06 -11.26 -5.68
CA ALA A 31 -9.64 -11.49 -5.94
C ALA A 31 -9.06 -12.61 -5.06
N ALA A 32 -8.13 -13.41 -5.62
CA ALA A 32 -7.17 -14.14 -4.80
C ALA A 32 -6.11 -13.16 -4.28
N VAL A 33 -5.77 -13.21 -2.99
CA VAL A 33 -4.90 -12.19 -2.37
C VAL A 33 -3.66 -12.81 -1.75
N ALA A 34 -2.47 -12.42 -2.24
CA ALA A 34 -1.22 -12.65 -1.54
C ALA A 34 -1.02 -11.56 -0.48
N VAL A 35 -0.94 -11.96 0.79
CA VAL A 35 -0.74 -11.08 1.94
C VAL A 35 0.69 -11.17 2.41
N VAL A 36 1.44 -10.04 2.30
CA VAL A 36 2.88 -9.97 2.50
C VAL A 36 3.22 -9.07 3.68
N ALA A 37 3.93 -9.59 4.68
CA ALA A 37 4.52 -8.83 5.78
C ALA A 37 5.53 -9.70 6.56
N ARG A 38 6.17 -9.12 7.59
CA ARG A 38 7.12 -9.82 8.48
C ARG A 38 6.45 -10.61 9.62
N ARG A 39 5.21 -10.26 9.99
CA ARG A 39 4.48 -10.87 11.12
C ARG A 39 3.60 -11.99 10.60
N LYS A 40 4.19 -13.18 10.49
CA LYS A 40 3.52 -14.36 9.93
C LYS A 40 2.24 -14.73 10.68
N ASP A 41 2.26 -14.69 12.01
CA ASP A 41 1.13 -14.99 12.87
C ASP A 41 -0.12 -14.15 12.53
N ARG A 42 0.08 -12.86 12.25
CA ARG A 42 -1.01 -11.96 11.84
C ARG A 42 -1.48 -12.20 10.41
N LEU A 43 -0.56 -12.58 9.53
CA LEU A 43 -0.94 -12.96 8.16
C LEU A 43 -1.74 -14.26 8.14
N ASP A 44 -1.37 -15.24 8.96
CA ASP A 44 -2.12 -16.50 9.10
C ASP A 44 -3.56 -16.21 9.58
N ALA A 45 -3.73 -15.39 10.62
CA ALA A 45 -5.04 -14.98 11.11
C ALA A 45 -5.86 -14.19 10.07
N LEU A 46 -5.21 -13.35 9.25
CA LEU A 46 -5.87 -12.65 8.16
C LEU A 46 -6.32 -13.61 7.06
N ALA A 47 -5.48 -14.58 6.69
CA ALA A 47 -5.82 -15.60 5.70
C ALA A 47 -7.03 -16.43 6.15
N GLU A 48 -7.08 -16.88 7.40
CA GLU A 48 -8.22 -17.58 7.97
C GLU A 48 -9.52 -16.76 7.86
N ARG A 49 -9.46 -15.45 8.10
CA ARG A 49 -10.62 -14.55 7.95
C ARG A 49 -11.08 -14.43 6.51
N ILE A 50 -10.14 -14.34 5.56
CA ILE A 50 -10.44 -14.30 4.12
C ILE A 50 -11.10 -15.61 3.69
N GLU A 51 -10.55 -16.76 4.09
CA GLU A 51 -11.05 -18.08 3.73
C GLU A 51 -12.42 -18.39 4.36
N ALA A 52 -12.64 -17.95 5.60
CA ALA A 52 -13.95 -18.06 6.26
C ALA A 52 -15.06 -17.30 5.54
N GLN A 53 -14.70 -16.29 4.73
CA GLN A 53 -15.64 -15.54 3.87
C GLN A 53 -15.72 -16.10 2.44
N GLY A 54 -15.08 -17.25 2.18
CA GLY A 54 -15.07 -17.90 0.87
C GLY A 54 -14.03 -17.32 -0.11
N GLY A 55 -13.15 -16.44 0.33
CA GLY A 55 -12.04 -15.90 -0.44
C GLY A 55 -10.86 -16.88 -0.52
N ARG A 56 -9.83 -16.49 -1.25
CA ARG A 56 -8.55 -17.21 -1.35
C ARG A 56 -7.40 -16.31 -0.92
N ALA A 57 -6.59 -16.76 0.03
CA ALA A 57 -5.41 -16.05 0.51
C ALA A 57 -4.13 -16.88 0.33
N LEU A 58 -3.01 -16.19 0.10
CA LEU A 58 -1.66 -16.76 0.12
C LEU A 58 -0.83 -15.97 1.12
N VAL A 59 -0.34 -16.63 2.16
CA VAL A 59 0.53 -15.99 3.18
C VAL A 59 1.98 -16.05 2.73
N ILE A 60 2.64 -14.89 2.70
CA ILE A 60 4.06 -14.78 2.38
C ILE A 60 4.76 -13.94 3.46
N GLU A 61 5.59 -14.59 4.27
CA GLU A 61 6.46 -13.88 5.22
C GLU A 61 7.67 -13.31 4.48
N ALA A 62 7.77 -11.97 4.40
CA ALA A 62 8.90 -11.30 3.76
C ALA A 62 9.16 -9.92 4.35
N ASP A 63 10.44 -9.50 4.34
CA ASP A 63 10.84 -8.11 4.52
C ASP A 63 11.13 -7.50 3.15
N VAL A 64 10.25 -6.63 2.70
CA VAL A 64 10.36 -6.01 1.37
C VAL A 64 11.47 -4.96 1.27
N THR A 65 12.18 -4.66 2.36
CA THR A 65 13.40 -3.84 2.30
C THR A 65 14.59 -4.60 1.70
N ASP A 66 14.54 -5.95 1.69
CA ASP A 66 15.47 -6.80 0.96
C ASP A 66 14.96 -7.02 -0.48
N GLU A 67 15.77 -6.65 -1.47
CA GLU A 67 15.40 -6.76 -2.90
C GLU A 67 15.10 -8.20 -3.31
N ALA A 68 15.89 -9.15 -2.83
CA ALA A 68 15.71 -10.56 -3.18
C ALA A 68 14.41 -11.11 -2.58
N ALA A 69 14.08 -10.73 -1.33
CA ALA A 69 12.83 -11.10 -0.69
C ALA A 69 11.61 -10.44 -1.38
N ALA A 70 11.72 -9.17 -1.75
CA ALA A 70 10.67 -8.46 -2.49
C ALA A 70 10.39 -9.12 -3.86
N ARG A 71 11.43 -9.52 -4.59
CA ARG A 71 11.29 -10.28 -5.82
C ARG A 71 10.69 -11.67 -5.58
N ALA A 72 11.20 -12.38 -4.58
CA ALA A 72 10.72 -13.73 -4.27
C ALA A 72 9.23 -13.75 -3.92
N CYS A 73 8.71 -12.75 -3.17
CA CYS A 73 7.30 -12.71 -2.83
C CYS A 73 6.39 -12.47 -4.05
N VAL A 74 6.84 -11.68 -5.04
CA VAL A 74 6.13 -11.50 -6.30
C VAL A 74 6.11 -12.80 -7.11
N GLU A 75 7.27 -13.42 -7.28
CA GLU A 75 7.39 -14.69 -8.03
C GLU A 75 6.57 -15.81 -7.37
N GLN A 76 6.61 -15.93 -6.05
CA GLN A 76 5.78 -16.89 -5.33
C GLN A 76 4.29 -16.63 -5.53
N THR A 77 3.86 -15.35 -5.51
CA THR A 77 2.47 -14.99 -5.80
C THR A 77 2.04 -15.50 -7.17
N VAL A 78 2.85 -15.27 -8.20
CA VAL A 78 2.53 -15.71 -9.56
C VAL A 78 2.57 -17.24 -9.68
N GLN A 79 3.52 -17.89 -9.04
CA GLN A 79 3.65 -19.35 -9.02
C GLN A 79 2.43 -20.03 -8.38
N GLU A 80 1.99 -19.55 -7.22
CA GLU A 80 0.95 -20.20 -6.43
C GLU A 80 -0.48 -19.78 -6.83
N LEU A 81 -0.66 -18.54 -7.29
CA LEU A 81 -1.96 -18.00 -7.66
C LEU A 81 -2.16 -17.89 -9.18
N GLY A 82 -1.11 -18.14 -9.97
CA GLY A 82 -1.16 -18.27 -11.43
C GLY A 82 -0.97 -16.97 -12.20
N ARG A 83 -1.13 -15.80 -11.56
CA ARG A 83 -1.05 -14.46 -12.19
C ARG A 83 -0.84 -13.35 -11.17
N LEU A 84 -0.62 -12.14 -11.63
CA LEU A 84 -0.67 -10.93 -10.81
C LEU A 84 -1.32 -9.79 -11.60
N ASP A 85 -2.45 -9.29 -11.11
CA ASP A 85 -3.25 -8.23 -11.74
C ASP A 85 -3.23 -6.92 -10.97
N VAL A 86 -3.04 -6.99 -9.64
CA VAL A 86 -3.07 -5.82 -8.76
C VAL A 86 -1.89 -5.89 -7.79
N LEU A 87 -1.07 -4.85 -7.77
CA LEU A 87 -0.04 -4.65 -6.73
C LEU A 87 -0.46 -3.49 -5.84
N VAL A 88 -0.57 -3.73 -4.53
CA VAL A 88 -0.78 -2.67 -3.53
C VAL A 88 0.48 -2.52 -2.69
N ASN A 89 1.25 -1.50 -2.96
CA ASN A 89 2.42 -1.09 -2.18
C ASN A 89 1.96 -0.28 -0.97
N ASN A 90 1.63 -0.99 0.11
CA ASN A 90 1.13 -0.39 1.35
C ASN A 90 2.15 -0.43 2.50
N ALA A 91 3.13 -1.34 2.47
CA ALA A 91 4.16 -1.39 3.51
C ALA A 91 4.82 -0.02 3.71
N GLY A 92 4.89 0.43 4.96
CA GLY A 92 5.47 1.74 5.27
C GLY A 92 5.66 1.96 6.77
N VAL A 93 6.49 2.94 7.10
CA VAL A 93 6.76 3.39 8.46
C VAL A 93 6.81 4.91 8.50
N MET A 94 6.36 5.48 9.62
CA MET A 94 6.36 6.92 9.88
C MET A 94 7.09 7.17 11.21
N LEU A 95 8.28 7.74 11.13
CA LEU A 95 9.11 8.09 12.28
C LEU A 95 9.34 9.60 12.24
N LEU A 96 8.72 10.30 13.18
CA LEU A 96 8.69 11.76 13.22
C LEU A 96 9.63 12.31 14.30
N GLY A 97 9.88 13.60 14.23
CA GLY A 97 10.64 14.35 15.22
C GLY A 97 11.49 15.46 14.61
N PRO A 98 11.99 16.38 15.44
CA PRO A 98 12.94 17.41 15.00
C PRO A 98 14.20 16.78 14.41
N MET A 99 14.67 17.28 13.26
CA MET A 99 15.85 16.73 12.57
C MET A 99 17.12 16.75 13.43
N GLU A 100 17.27 17.77 14.27
CA GLU A 100 18.45 17.95 15.11
C GLU A 100 18.72 16.77 16.06
N HIS A 101 17.64 16.08 16.48
CA HIS A 101 17.73 15.02 17.49
C HIS A 101 17.19 13.65 16.99
N ALA A 102 16.79 13.56 15.73
CA ALA A 102 16.29 12.31 15.18
C ALA A 102 17.45 11.35 14.88
N PRO A 103 17.38 10.07 15.31
CA PRO A 103 18.36 9.06 14.95
C PRO A 103 18.39 8.87 13.42
N VAL A 104 19.59 8.79 12.84
CA VAL A 104 19.78 8.59 11.39
C VAL A 104 19.21 7.23 10.94
N GLU A 105 19.21 6.24 11.82
CA GLU A 105 18.64 4.92 11.59
C GLU A 105 17.13 4.98 11.33
N GLU A 106 16.41 5.93 11.95
CA GLU A 106 15.00 6.18 11.65
C GLU A 106 14.82 6.68 10.20
N TRP A 107 15.75 7.50 9.73
CA TRP A 107 15.72 8.01 8.36
C TRP A 107 16.00 6.92 7.34
N GLN A 108 17.04 6.12 7.58
CA GLN A 108 17.39 4.97 6.75
C GLN A 108 16.20 4.01 6.63
N ARG A 109 15.60 3.63 7.77
CA ARG A 109 14.45 2.74 7.82
C ARG A 109 13.25 3.28 7.03
N MET A 110 12.99 4.60 7.08
CA MET A 110 11.92 5.21 6.28
C MET A 110 12.22 5.16 4.78
N VAL A 111 13.46 5.45 4.38
CA VAL A 111 13.85 5.40 2.96
C VAL A 111 13.83 3.96 2.44
N GLU A 112 14.40 3.02 3.17
CA GLU A 112 14.45 1.60 2.81
C GLU A 112 13.05 1.01 2.62
N LEU A 113 12.13 1.26 3.57
CA LEU A 113 10.81 0.67 3.49
C LEU A 113 9.85 1.44 2.57
N ASN A 114 9.74 2.77 2.75
CA ASN A 114 8.72 3.56 2.05
C ASN A 114 9.07 3.81 0.58
N VAL A 115 10.36 3.78 0.22
CA VAL A 115 10.84 4.10 -1.12
C VAL A 115 11.42 2.86 -1.80
N LEU A 116 12.50 2.30 -1.27
CA LEU A 116 13.20 1.20 -1.94
C LEU A 116 12.34 -0.07 -1.95
N GLY A 117 11.72 -0.45 -0.83
CA GLY A 117 10.84 -1.61 -0.77
C GLY A 117 9.66 -1.54 -1.75
N LEU A 118 9.04 -0.35 -1.87
CA LEU A 118 8.00 -0.09 -2.88
C LEU A 118 8.55 -0.25 -4.31
N MET A 119 9.72 0.30 -4.59
CA MET A 119 10.35 0.23 -5.91
C MET A 119 10.75 -1.21 -6.27
N TYR A 120 11.28 -1.99 -5.31
CA TYR A 120 11.65 -3.40 -5.53
C TYR A 120 10.42 -4.26 -5.86
N CYS A 121 9.34 -4.14 -5.08
CA CYS A 121 8.09 -4.84 -5.37
C CYS A 121 7.52 -4.43 -6.73
N THR A 122 7.54 -3.14 -7.06
CA THR A 122 7.05 -2.63 -8.34
C THR A 122 7.88 -3.16 -9.50
N HIS A 123 9.20 -3.13 -9.39
CA HIS A 123 10.11 -3.62 -10.43
C HIS A 123 9.89 -5.11 -10.71
N ALA A 124 9.78 -5.92 -9.65
CA ALA A 124 9.53 -7.35 -9.78
C ALA A 124 8.13 -7.64 -10.38
N ALA A 125 7.10 -6.89 -9.97
CA ALA A 125 5.72 -7.10 -10.41
C ALA A 125 5.45 -6.63 -11.85
N LEU A 126 6.19 -5.64 -12.35
CA LEU A 126 5.88 -4.97 -13.61
C LEU A 126 5.76 -5.91 -14.81
N PRO A 127 6.65 -6.90 -15.05
CA PRO A 127 6.51 -7.84 -16.17
C PRO A 127 5.21 -8.65 -16.09
N HIS A 128 4.79 -9.04 -14.88
CA HIS A 128 3.58 -9.83 -14.67
C HIS A 128 2.31 -8.98 -14.85
N LEU A 129 2.32 -7.73 -14.37
CA LEU A 129 1.21 -6.79 -14.55
C LEU A 129 1.01 -6.42 -16.03
N LEU A 130 2.10 -6.23 -16.78
CA LEU A 130 2.04 -5.97 -18.20
C LEU A 130 1.42 -7.16 -18.96
N ARG A 131 1.80 -8.39 -18.60
CA ARG A 131 1.19 -9.61 -19.16
C ARG A 131 -0.29 -9.70 -18.77
N ALA A 132 -0.64 -9.45 -17.51
CA ALA A 132 -2.03 -9.46 -17.05
C ALA A 132 -2.89 -8.43 -17.79
N ALA A 133 -2.36 -7.25 -18.10
CA ALA A 133 -3.05 -6.25 -18.91
C ALA A 133 -3.32 -6.71 -20.36
N GLU A 134 -2.49 -7.59 -20.91
CA GLU A 134 -2.66 -8.17 -22.25
C GLU A 134 -3.62 -9.37 -22.25
N ASP A 135 -3.55 -10.24 -21.23
CA ASP A 135 -4.17 -11.59 -21.25
C ASP A 135 -5.42 -11.72 -20.36
N SER A 136 -5.66 -10.81 -19.41
CA SER A 136 -6.83 -10.92 -18.51
C SER A 136 -8.13 -10.50 -19.19
N ASP A 137 -9.25 -11.00 -18.67
CA ASP A 137 -10.58 -10.55 -19.09
C ASP A 137 -10.81 -9.06 -18.80
N ARG A 138 -10.15 -8.51 -17.77
CA ARG A 138 -10.16 -7.08 -17.45
C ARG A 138 -9.43 -6.23 -18.47
N ARG A 139 -8.43 -6.81 -19.17
CA ARG A 139 -7.57 -6.11 -20.16
C ARG A 139 -6.91 -4.86 -19.58
N CYS A 140 -6.64 -4.88 -18.28
CA CYS A 140 -5.88 -3.88 -17.54
C CYS A 140 -5.32 -4.50 -16.26
N ALA A 141 -4.25 -3.90 -15.73
CA ALA A 141 -3.68 -4.22 -14.43
C ALA A 141 -3.46 -2.94 -13.62
N ASP A 142 -3.26 -3.07 -12.32
CA ASP A 142 -3.21 -1.94 -11.40
C ASP A 142 -1.97 -1.98 -10.49
N ILE A 143 -1.36 -0.82 -10.29
CA ILE A 143 -0.41 -0.55 -9.22
C ILE A 143 -1.02 0.54 -8.34
N VAL A 144 -1.20 0.27 -7.06
CA VAL A 144 -1.67 1.23 -6.07
C VAL A 144 -0.55 1.49 -5.07
N ASN A 145 -0.05 2.71 -5.05
CA ASN A 145 0.99 3.15 -4.12
C ASN A 145 0.38 3.98 -2.99
N ILE A 146 0.60 3.56 -1.75
CA ILE A 146 0.11 4.30 -0.58
C ILE A 146 1.12 5.39 -0.21
N SER A 147 0.74 6.63 -0.51
CA SER A 147 1.45 7.83 -0.08
C SER A 147 0.86 8.38 1.22
N SER A 148 0.61 9.66 1.29
CA SER A 148 0.04 10.38 2.44
C SER A 148 -0.24 11.83 2.05
N VAL A 149 -1.07 12.54 2.82
CA VAL A 149 -1.09 14.01 2.81
C VAL A 149 0.32 14.60 3.03
N ALA A 150 1.22 13.87 3.67
CA ALA A 150 2.63 14.23 3.83
C ALA A 150 3.43 14.18 2.52
N GLY A 151 2.90 13.60 1.46
CA GLY A 151 3.41 13.70 0.09
C GLY A 151 2.97 14.96 -0.67
N ARG A 152 2.07 15.76 -0.07
CA ARG A 152 1.56 17.02 -0.63
C ARG A 152 2.03 18.25 0.14
N VAL A 153 2.13 18.13 1.46
CA VAL A 153 2.47 19.25 2.34
C VAL A 153 3.59 18.85 3.29
N ALA A 154 4.72 19.54 3.20
CA ALA A 154 5.82 19.36 4.13
C ALA A 154 5.56 20.09 5.45
N ARG A 155 6.00 19.48 6.56
CA ARG A 155 5.80 20.03 7.90
C ARG A 155 7.04 19.86 8.77
N ALA A 156 7.24 20.80 9.69
CA ALA A 156 8.27 20.67 10.71
C ALA A 156 8.11 19.36 11.49
N GLY A 157 9.20 18.68 11.79
CA GLY A 157 9.23 17.39 12.47
C GLY A 157 8.86 16.18 11.59
N SER A 158 8.61 16.37 10.28
CA SER A 158 8.24 15.27 9.37
C SER A 158 9.16 15.20 8.14
N GLY A 159 10.32 15.85 8.15
CA GLY A 159 11.13 16.11 6.95
C GLY A 159 11.45 14.88 6.12
N VAL A 160 12.00 13.82 6.73
CA VAL A 160 12.35 12.60 5.98
C VAL A 160 11.10 11.82 5.57
N TYR A 161 10.09 11.72 6.44
CA TYR A 161 8.81 11.13 6.06
C TYR A 161 8.18 11.85 4.87
N ASN A 162 8.15 13.21 4.90
CA ASN A 162 7.71 13.99 3.75
C ASN A 162 8.52 13.65 2.49
N ALA A 163 9.85 13.65 2.57
CA ALA A 163 10.72 13.35 1.44
C ALA A 163 10.39 11.97 0.83
N THR A 164 10.16 10.94 1.67
CA THR A 164 9.79 9.60 1.16
C THR A 164 8.43 9.64 0.43
N LYS A 165 7.43 10.33 0.97
CA LYS A 165 6.08 10.36 0.40
C LYS A 165 5.98 11.26 -0.85
N PHE A 166 6.72 12.37 -0.91
CA PHE A 166 6.90 13.13 -2.15
C PHE A 166 7.64 12.30 -3.21
N GLY A 167 8.69 11.55 -2.81
CA GLY A 167 9.43 10.65 -3.69
C GLY A 167 8.55 9.56 -4.29
N VAL A 168 7.67 8.96 -3.50
CA VAL A 168 6.68 7.98 -3.98
C VAL A 168 5.73 8.63 -5.00
N GLY A 169 5.30 9.88 -4.79
CA GLY A 169 4.47 10.61 -5.76
C GLY A 169 5.19 10.79 -7.09
N ALA A 170 6.43 11.30 -7.06
CA ALA A 170 7.23 11.51 -8.27
C ALA A 170 7.52 10.20 -9.01
N PHE A 171 7.85 9.11 -8.28
CA PHE A 171 8.04 7.78 -8.86
C PHE A 171 6.77 7.26 -9.54
N SER A 172 5.63 7.40 -8.86
CA SER A 172 4.33 6.93 -9.38
C SER A 172 3.94 7.65 -10.66
N ASP A 173 4.15 8.98 -10.73
CA ASP A 173 3.82 9.76 -11.92
C ASP A 173 4.75 9.42 -13.11
N SER A 174 6.05 9.23 -12.85
CA SER A 174 7.00 8.80 -13.89
C SER A 174 6.62 7.41 -14.42
N LEU A 175 6.41 6.43 -13.53
CA LEU A 175 6.04 5.07 -13.92
C LEU A 175 4.72 5.05 -14.72
N ARG A 176 3.73 5.84 -14.30
CA ARG A 176 2.45 5.95 -14.99
C ARG A 176 2.65 6.33 -16.46
N GLN A 177 3.53 7.30 -16.75
CA GLN A 177 3.81 7.75 -18.12
C GLN A 177 4.45 6.63 -18.98
N GLU A 178 5.24 5.75 -18.38
CA GLU A 178 5.88 4.63 -19.08
C GLU A 178 4.90 3.51 -19.44
N VAL A 179 3.90 3.23 -18.57
CA VAL A 179 3.08 2.01 -18.68
C VAL A 179 1.63 2.24 -19.09
N THR A 180 1.14 3.48 -19.09
CA THR A 180 -0.28 3.78 -19.36
C THR A 180 -0.74 3.31 -20.74
N GLN A 181 0.11 3.40 -21.77
CA GLN A 181 -0.17 2.92 -23.13
C GLN A 181 -0.33 1.39 -23.20
N ARG A 182 0.18 0.67 -22.21
CA ARG A 182 0.09 -0.77 -22.06
C ARG A 182 -0.98 -1.21 -21.05
N HIS A 183 -1.89 -0.29 -20.71
CA HIS A 183 -3.03 -0.53 -19.82
C HIS A 183 -2.69 -1.00 -18.39
N VAL A 184 -1.49 -0.68 -17.91
CA VAL A 184 -1.17 -0.75 -16.48
C VAL A 184 -1.48 0.62 -15.88
N ARG A 185 -2.42 0.67 -14.94
CA ARG A 185 -2.85 1.89 -14.26
C ARG A 185 -2.01 2.06 -13.00
N VAL A 186 -1.49 3.25 -12.78
CA VAL A 186 -0.74 3.59 -11.56
C VAL A 186 -1.53 4.63 -10.79
N SER A 187 -1.90 4.30 -9.56
CA SER A 187 -2.71 5.12 -8.68
C SER A 187 -1.97 5.45 -7.40
N LEU A 188 -2.05 6.70 -6.98
CA LEU A 188 -1.51 7.21 -5.73
C LEU A 188 -2.66 7.45 -4.75
N VAL A 189 -2.70 6.72 -3.65
CA VAL A 189 -3.66 6.95 -2.56
C VAL A 189 -2.96 7.68 -1.43
N GLU A 190 -3.54 8.78 -0.97
CA GLU A 190 -2.91 9.74 -0.06
C GLU A 190 -3.78 9.98 1.17
N PRO A 191 -3.69 9.08 2.16
CA PRO A 191 -4.47 9.21 3.38
C PRO A 191 -4.04 10.39 4.25
N GLY A 192 -5.00 11.00 4.92
CA GLY A 192 -4.78 11.83 6.10
C GLY A 192 -4.57 10.99 7.37
N ALA A 193 -5.13 11.45 8.48
CA ALA A 193 -5.03 10.75 9.76
C ALA A 193 -5.94 9.51 9.79
N VAL A 194 -5.34 8.33 9.77
CA VAL A 194 -6.01 7.03 9.86
C VAL A 194 -5.71 6.38 11.21
N SER A 195 -6.69 5.72 11.81
CA SER A 195 -6.54 4.98 13.06
C SER A 195 -5.84 3.65 12.79
N THR A 196 -4.50 3.63 12.86
CA THR A 196 -3.64 2.46 12.61
C THR A 196 -2.50 2.37 13.61
N GLU A 197 -1.77 1.25 13.59
CA GLU A 197 -0.54 1.06 14.38
C GLU A 197 0.64 1.94 13.92
N LEU A 198 0.53 2.62 12.77
CA LEU A 198 1.64 3.36 12.13
C LEU A 198 2.31 4.38 13.07
N ALA A 199 1.52 5.10 13.86
CA ALA A 199 2.03 6.06 14.84
C ALA A 199 2.81 5.38 15.98
N GLY A 200 2.45 4.15 16.35
CA GLY A 200 3.04 3.41 17.47
C GLY A 200 4.52 3.06 17.33
N HIS A 201 5.10 3.24 16.15
CA HIS A 201 6.53 3.04 15.91
C HIS A 201 7.41 4.22 16.35
N ASN A 202 6.80 5.34 16.74
CA ASN A 202 7.50 6.54 17.15
C ASN A 202 7.99 6.46 18.60
N ARG A 203 8.97 7.28 18.92
CA ARG A 203 9.48 7.47 20.28
C ARG A 203 8.39 8.08 21.18
N PRO A 204 8.43 7.83 22.52
CA PRO A 204 7.38 8.29 23.44
C PRO A 204 7.06 9.79 23.34
N GLU A 205 8.09 10.64 23.27
CA GLU A 205 7.92 12.09 23.17
C GLU A 205 7.23 12.53 21.87
N VAL A 206 7.44 11.75 20.79
CA VAL A 206 6.79 11.98 19.50
C VAL A 206 5.34 11.52 19.53
N LEU A 207 5.06 10.41 20.22
CA LEU A 207 3.67 9.92 20.40
C LEU A 207 2.81 10.95 21.12
N GLU A 208 3.34 11.61 22.16
CA GLU A 208 2.63 12.68 22.87
C GLU A 208 2.33 13.87 21.92
N MET A 209 3.29 14.24 21.09
CA MET A 209 3.12 15.31 20.10
C MET A 209 2.03 14.94 19.06
N ILE A 210 2.04 13.70 18.58
CA ILE A 210 1.04 13.19 17.63
C ILE A 210 -0.34 13.17 18.30
N ALA A 211 -0.44 12.69 19.54
CA ALA A 211 -1.70 12.63 20.28
C ALA A 211 -2.34 14.01 20.42
N LYS A 212 -1.56 15.02 20.86
CA LYS A 212 -2.03 16.42 20.98
C LYS A 212 -2.50 17.00 19.64
N ARG A 213 -1.80 16.67 18.55
CA ARG A 213 -2.12 17.20 17.23
C ARG A 213 -3.47 16.73 16.70
N PHE A 214 -3.86 15.52 17.05
CA PHE A 214 -5.11 14.88 16.58
C PHE A 214 -6.14 14.72 17.73
N GLU A 215 -5.98 15.49 18.80
CA GLU A 215 -6.90 15.49 19.92
C GLU A 215 -8.29 15.99 19.47
N GLY A 216 -9.33 15.23 19.81
CA GLY A 216 -10.71 15.54 19.46
C GLY A 216 -11.08 15.31 17.99
N MET A 217 -10.14 14.91 17.13
CA MET A 217 -10.43 14.65 15.72
C MET A 217 -10.90 13.19 15.52
N GLU A 218 -12.03 13.01 14.84
CA GLU A 218 -12.45 11.71 14.33
C GLU A 218 -11.56 11.31 13.16
N ARG A 219 -10.78 10.23 13.36
CA ARG A 219 -9.82 9.73 12.35
C ARG A 219 -10.53 8.80 11.39
N LEU A 220 -10.00 8.71 10.17
CA LEU A 220 -10.42 7.68 9.22
C LEU A 220 -10.18 6.29 9.80
N ALA A 221 -11.06 5.35 9.46
CA ALA A 221 -10.83 3.93 9.64
C ALA A 221 -9.94 3.38 8.50
N SER A 222 -9.31 2.23 8.71
CA SER A 222 -8.55 1.54 7.66
C SER A 222 -9.43 1.13 6.49
N GLU A 223 -10.68 0.81 6.76
CA GLU A 223 -11.72 0.44 5.83
C GLU A 223 -12.06 1.56 4.84
N ASP A 224 -12.04 2.83 5.27
CA ASP A 224 -12.28 3.98 4.39
C ASP A 224 -11.23 4.06 3.26
N ILE A 225 -9.99 3.70 3.58
CA ILE A 225 -8.91 3.67 2.60
C ILE A 225 -9.00 2.40 1.73
N ALA A 226 -9.36 1.26 2.32
CA ALA A 226 -9.57 0.02 1.58
C ALA A 226 -10.70 0.15 0.55
N ASP A 227 -11.78 0.83 0.88
CA ASP A 227 -12.89 1.14 -0.03
C ASP A 227 -12.42 2.00 -1.20
N ALA A 228 -11.61 3.02 -0.93
CA ALA A 228 -11.05 3.85 -2.00
C ALA A 228 -10.10 3.06 -2.91
N ILE A 229 -9.26 2.18 -2.37
CA ILE A 229 -8.39 1.29 -3.15
C ILE A 229 -9.24 0.36 -4.01
N THR A 230 -10.25 -0.27 -3.43
CA THR A 230 -11.18 -1.16 -4.15
C THR A 230 -11.94 -0.41 -5.23
N TYR A 231 -12.43 0.82 -4.93
CA TYR A 231 -13.03 1.69 -5.96
C TYR A 231 -12.08 1.90 -7.13
N VAL A 232 -10.83 2.24 -6.89
CA VAL A 232 -9.81 2.51 -7.92
C VAL A 232 -9.63 1.29 -8.84
N VAL A 233 -9.34 0.13 -8.26
CA VAL A 233 -8.99 -1.08 -9.03
C VAL A 233 -10.19 -1.73 -9.73
N THR A 234 -11.41 -1.43 -9.30
CA THR A 234 -12.64 -1.95 -9.92
C THR A 234 -13.19 -1.08 -11.05
N ARG A 235 -12.54 0.04 -11.38
CA ARG A 235 -13.00 0.87 -12.51
C ARG A 235 -12.86 0.16 -13.85
N PRO A 236 -13.75 0.45 -14.80
CA PRO A 236 -13.65 -0.09 -16.16
C PRO A 236 -12.27 0.23 -16.78
N ARG A 237 -11.80 -0.59 -17.70
CA ARG A 237 -10.48 -0.50 -18.33
C ARG A 237 -10.10 0.92 -18.83
N HIS A 238 -11.07 1.67 -19.36
CA HIS A 238 -10.83 3.01 -19.91
C HIS A 238 -10.78 4.12 -18.85
N VAL A 239 -11.00 3.78 -17.57
CA VAL A 239 -10.97 4.72 -16.45
C VAL A 239 -9.74 4.46 -15.60
N ALA A 240 -8.86 5.44 -15.50
CA ALA A 240 -7.75 5.46 -14.56
C ALA A 240 -7.96 6.56 -13.52
N VAL A 241 -7.98 6.18 -12.24
CA VAL A 241 -7.99 7.12 -11.12
C VAL A 241 -6.54 7.29 -10.67
N ASN A 242 -5.91 8.39 -11.02
CA ASN A 242 -4.48 8.55 -10.83
C ASN A 242 -4.12 8.95 -9.40
N GLU A 243 -4.96 9.75 -8.74
CA GLU A 243 -4.72 10.26 -7.39
C GLU A 243 -6.02 10.30 -6.59
N VAL A 244 -5.93 9.87 -5.32
CA VAL A 244 -7.05 9.93 -4.38
C VAL A 244 -6.53 10.46 -3.05
N LEU A 245 -6.92 11.69 -2.71
CA LEU A 245 -6.61 12.33 -1.43
C LEU A 245 -7.81 12.22 -0.49
N ILE A 246 -7.64 11.52 0.64
CA ILE A 246 -8.71 11.28 1.60
C ILE A 246 -8.26 11.77 2.98
N ARG A 247 -9.06 12.61 3.61
CA ARG A 247 -8.80 13.14 4.95
C ARG A 247 -10.01 13.00 5.85
N PRO A 248 -9.82 12.91 7.17
CA PRO A 248 -10.88 13.27 8.10
C PRO A 248 -11.50 14.62 7.73
N THR A 249 -12.80 14.73 7.86
CA THR A 249 -13.52 15.99 7.52
C THR A 249 -12.95 17.21 8.25
N GLU A 250 -12.48 17.01 9.48
CA GLU A 250 -11.92 18.06 10.33
C GLU A 250 -10.43 18.37 10.06
N GLN A 251 -9.75 17.54 9.28
CA GLN A 251 -8.33 17.73 8.99
C GLN A 251 -8.11 18.82 7.93
N GLN A 252 -7.64 19.99 8.35
CA GLN A 252 -7.40 21.13 7.46
C GLN A 252 -6.23 20.91 6.49
N GLN A 253 -5.16 20.28 6.94
CA GLN A 253 -3.94 20.00 6.16
C GLN A 253 -3.41 18.61 6.47
#